data_8300415c432bb0aae82be4a9d0d33f00
#
_entry.id   8300415c432bb0aae82be4a9d0d33f00
#
_cell.length_a   1.000
_cell.length_b   1.000
_cell.length_c   1.000
_cell.angle_alpha   90.00
_cell.angle_beta   90.00
_cell.angle_gamma   90.00
#
_symmetry.space_group_name_H-M   'P 1'
#
loop_
_entity.id
_entity.type
_entity.pdbx_description
1 polymer ?
#
loop_
_entity_poly.entity_id
_entity_poly.type
_entity_poly.pdbx_seq_one_letter_code
_entity_poly.pdbx_strand_id
1 'polypeptide(L)'
;MKFIESIKNVWKIEELRNRIIITLGLLLVYRFGAQVTIPGIDEAQLQGLSNSTDSGLLGLLNAFTGGAFAKASVFALGIMPYISASIVVQLMGIAIPYLQKLQKEGASGQKKINQITRWLTIAITLLQAPGYIASLPALGIPQSAFLLGSGPLFYFSSVSILVTGTIFAMWLGEKITDKGIGNGISLLIMVGIIARMPSAFIQNAANRLEGNNVMLILFELVIWFVIILAAILLVMAVRKIAVQYARRTASGSYEKNVMAGSRQYIPLKLNASGVMPIIFAQAIMFVPSWIGGSSFLKDSTVGAWMQANYSDLFGFWYNVTFALLIIVFTYFYTAITVPTNKMADDLKRSGGFVPGIRPGSETSEYLDKIMSQITLPGSIFLALIAVFPAFIVKLMDVQQGWALFFGGTSLLIMVGVAIDTMQQVNSYLLNRHYDGLMKTGKNRKALA
;
A
#
# COMPACT_ATOMS: atom_id res chain seq x y z
N MET A 1 -4.31 -16.94 25.74
CA MET A 1 -3.06 -17.71 25.88
C MET A 1 -2.29 -17.86 24.58
N LYS A 2 -2.88 -18.32 23.46
CA LYS A 2 -2.16 -18.54 22.17
C LYS A 2 -1.42 -17.31 21.62
N PHE A 3 -1.94 -16.10 21.79
CA PHE A 3 -1.31 -14.86 21.28
C PHE A 3 -0.01 -14.52 22.01
N ILE A 4 -0.01 -14.62 23.33
CA ILE A 4 1.18 -14.37 24.17
C ILE A 4 2.28 -15.41 23.90
N GLU A 5 1.87 -16.68 23.72
CA GLU A 5 2.81 -17.76 23.34
C GLU A 5 3.40 -17.53 21.95
N SER A 6 2.61 -17.05 20.98
CA SER A 6 3.10 -16.71 19.66
C SER A 6 4.13 -15.59 19.72
N ILE A 7 3.89 -14.52 20.49
CA ILE A 7 4.86 -13.44 20.68
C ILE A 7 6.14 -13.97 21.35
N LYS A 8 6.02 -14.80 22.39
CA LYS A 8 7.17 -15.40 23.06
C LYS A 8 8.00 -16.30 22.12
N ASN A 9 7.34 -17.02 21.21
CA ASN A 9 8.00 -17.84 20.21
C ASN A 9 8.71 -17.01 19.14
N VAL A 10 8.15 -15.87 18.74
CA VAL A 10 8.79 -14.89 17.84
C VAL A 10 10.10 -14.38 18.43
N TRP A 11 10.13 -14.01 19.73
CA TRP A 11 11.33 -13.51 20.41
C TRP A 11 12.41 -14.57 20.63
N LYS A 12 12.05 -15.85 20.67
CA LYS A 12 13.02 -16.96 20.79
C LYS A 12 13.83 -17.19 19.51
N ILE A 13 13.34 -16.74 18.35
CA ILE A 13 14.01 -16.90 17.07
C ILE A 13 14.91 -15.68 16.84
N GLU A 14 16.23 -15.86 16.97
CA GLU A 14 17.21 -14.78 16.89
C GLU A 14 17.14 -14.01 15.56
N GLU A 15 17.03 -14.71 14.44
CA GLU A 15 16.94 -14.08 13.12
C GLU A 15 15.69 -13.21 13.01
N LEU A 16 14.53 -13.71 13.43
CA LEU A 16 13.26 -12.99 13.37
C LEU A 16 13.26 -11.79 14.32
N ARG A 17 13.80 -11.96 15.54
CA ARG A 17 13.99 -10.88 16.51
C ARG A 17 14.85 -9.75 15.93
N ASN A 18 15.99 -10.09 15.33
CA ASN A 18 16.90 -9.11 14.74
C ASN A 18 16.22 -8.34 13.59
N ARG A 19 15.47 -9.03 12.72
CA ARG A 19 14.69 -8.40 11.65
C ARG A 19 13.63 -7.44 12.19
N ILE A 20 12.89 -7.82 13.25
CA ILE A 20 11.91 -6.96 13.91
C ILE A 20 12.58 -5.71 14.49
N ILE A 21 13.69 -5.88 15.23
CA ILE A 21 14.42 -4.76 15.83
C ILE A 21 14.92 -3.79 14.77
N ILE A 22 15.48 -4.29 13.66
CA ILE A 22 15.92 -3.45 12.54
C ILE A 22 14.73 -2.70 11.95
N THR A 23 13.61 -3.37 11.72
CA THR A 23 12.39 -2.72 11.18
C THR A 23 11.92 -1.60 12.08
N LEU A 24 11.76 -1.87 13.38
CA LEU A 24 11.30 -0.87 14.34
C LEU A 24 12.28 0.31 14.46
N GLY A 25 13.61 0.03 14.48
CA GLY A 25 14.63 1.07 14.51
C GLY A 25 14.60 1.99 13.30
N LEU A 26 14.46 1.43 12.08
CA LEU A 26 14.38 2.24 10.86
C LEU A 26 13.06 3.01 10.76
N LEU A 27 11.94 2.44 11.24
CA LEU A 27 10.66 3.15 11.34
C LEU A 27 10.73 4.31 12.34
N LEU A 28 11.45 4.15 13.45
CA LEU A 28 11.67 5.22 14.43
C LEU A 28 12.48 6.37 13.80
N VAL A 29 13.54 6.07 13.04
CA VAL A 29 14.33 7.08 12.31
C VAL A 29 13.44 7.85 11.33
N TYR A 30 12.58 7.16 10.58
CA TYR A 30 11.62 7.80 9.69
C TYR A 30 10.67 8.74 10.43
N ARG A 31 10.10 8.28 11.56
CA ARG A 31 9.18 9.10 12.35
C ARG A 31 9.86 10.31 12.97
N PHE A 32 11.09 10.18 13.42
CA PHE A 32 11.88 11.31 13.91
C PHE A 32 12.09 12.35 12.81
N GLY A 33 12.56 11.93 11.63
CA GLY A 33 12.78 12.85 10.51
C GLY A 33 11.50 13.52 9.99
N ALA A 34 10.33 12.88 10.15
CA ALA A 34 9.04 13.48 9.81
C ALA A 34 8.63 14.64 10.75
N GLN A 35 9.28 14.79 11.90
CA GLN A 35 9.06 15.89 12.85
C GLN A 35 10.05 17.06 12.64
N VAL A 36 11.14 16.84 11.89
CA VAL A 36 12.15 17.86 11.65
C VAL A 36 11.70 18.78 10.51
N THR A 37 11.40 20.03 10.82
CA THR A 37 11.02 21.06 9.84
C THR A 37 12.20 21.44 8.93
N ILE A 38 11.91 21.94 7.72
CA ILE A 38 12.93 22.47 6.81
C ILE A 38 13.62 23.66 7.48
N PRO A 39 14.96 23.69 7.55
CA PRO A 39 15.69 24.81 8.10
C PRO A 39 15.32 26.14 7.41
N GLY A 40 15.04 27.16 8.21
CA GLY A 40 14.59 28.48 7.72
C GLY A 40 13.08 28.68 7.73
N ILE A 41 12.29 27.71 8.22
CA ILE A 41 10.85 27.87 8.47
C ILE A 41 10.59 27.82 9.97
N ASP A 42 9.85 28.80 10.48
CA ASP A 42 9.44 28.86 11.90
C ASP A 42 8.27 27.91 12.17
N GLU A 43 8.49 26.89 13.00
CA GLU A 43 7.49 25.88 13.36
C GLU A 43 6.26 26.49 14.05
N ALA A 44 6.43 27.56 14.85
CA ALA A 44 5.33 28.19 15.58
C ALA A 44 4.26 28.80 14.65
N GLN A 45 4.64 29.15 13.41
CA GLN A 45 3.75 29.77 12.43
C GLN A 45 3.12 28.76 11.45
N LEU A 46 3.37 27.45 11.61
CA LEU A 46 2.83 26.40 10.75
C LEU A 46 1.37 26.00 11.04
N GLN A 47 0.72 26.60 12.05
CA GLN A 47 -0.66 26.29 12.40
C GLN A 47 -1.65 26.54 11.27
N GLY A 48 -1.42 27.57 10.45
CA GLY A 48 -2.22 27.84 9.25
C GLY A 48 -2.14 26.72 8.21
N LEU A 49 -0.97 26.13 8.03
CA LEU A 49 -0.76 25.00 7.14
C LEU A 49 -1.46 23.73 7.64
N SER A 50 -1.41 23.48 8.94
CA SER A 50 -2.12 22.33 9.55
C SER A 50 -3.63 22.41 9.28
N ASN A 51 -4.26 23.56 9.51
CA ASN A 51 -5.67 23.77 9.29
C ASN A 51 -6.07 23.61 7.80
N SER A 52 -5.24 24.12 6.89
CA SER A 52 -5.47 24.02 5.43
C SER A 52 -5.26 22.60 4.90
N THR A 53 -4.45 21.78 5.57
CA THR A 53 -4.11 20.41 5.15
C THR A 53 -4.95 19.34 5.85
N ASP A 54 -5.87 19.71 6.74
CA ASP A 54 -6.76 18.73 7.41
C ASP A 54 -7.97 18.33 6.57
N SER A 55 -8.24 19.04 5.48
CA SER A 55 -9.37 18.78 4.60
C SER A 55 -8.95 18.60 3.13
N GLY A 56 -9.81 17.95 2.34
CA GLY A 56 -9.63 17.77 0.92
C GLY A 56 -8.42 16.92 0.53
N LEU A 57 -7.95 17.14 -0.68
CA LEU A 57 -6.85 16.40 -1.32
C LEU A 57 -5.53 16.50 -0.55
N LEU A 58 -5.25 17.66 0.05
CA LEU A 58 -4.07 17.91 0.87
C LEU A 58 -4.10 17.11 2.18
N GLY A 59 -5.30 16.90 2.75
CA GLY A 59 -5.49 16.05 3.93
C GLY A 59 -5.06 14.62 3.69
N LEU A 60 -5.32 14.11 2.50
CA LEU A 60 -4.91 12.77 2.10
C LEU A 60 -3.38 12.66 1.91
N LEU A 61 -2.75 13.64 1.25
CA LEU A 61 -1.29 13.70 1.15
C LEU A 61 -0.64 13.76 2.54
N ASN A 62 -1.19 14.61 3.40
CA ASN A 62 -0.74 14.75 4.78
C ASN A 62 -0.93 13.45 5.59
N ALA A 63 -2.00 12.68 5.34
CA ALA A 63 -2.19 11.37 5.97
C ALA A 63 -1.12 10.36 5.53
N PHE A 64 -0.78 10.29 4.24
CA PHE A 64 0.26 9.37 3.74
C PHE A 64 1.66 9.72 4.23
N THR A 65 1.96 11.01 4.39
CA THR A 65 3.25 11.45 4.92
C THR A 65 3.31 11.44 6.45
N GLY A 66 2.19 11.06 7.11
CA GLY A 66 2.11 10.99 8.57
C GLY A 66 2.23 12.33 9.28
N GLY A 67 1.73 13.40 8.65
CA GLY A 67 1.79 14.77 9.17
C GLY A 67 3.03 15.56 8.74
N ALA A 68 3.97 14.93 8.04
CA ALA A 68 5.19 15.59 7.59
C ALA A 68 4.94 16.71 6.58
N PHE A 69 3.89 16.58 5.76
CA PHE A 69 3.48 17.61 4.79
C PHE A 69 3.03 18.90 5.50
N ALA A 70 2.14 18.77 6.50
CA ALA A 70 1.63 19.92 7.26
C ALA A 70 2.67 20.58 8.17
N LYS A 71 3.76 19.89 8.50
CA LYS A 71 4.86 20.39 9.30
C LYS A 71 6.01 20.98 8.45
N ALA A 72 5.84 21.05 7.14
CA ALA A 72 6.91 21.42 6.21
C ALA A 72 8.24 20.73 6.57
N SER A 73 8.18 19.41 6.84
CA SER A 73 9.35 18.67 7.29
C SER A 73 10.29 18.28 6.15
N VAL A 74 11.47 17.78 6.51
CA VAL A 74 12.45 17.22 5.57
C VAL A 74 11.83 16.08 4.74
N PHE A 75 10.83 15.36 5.31
CA PHE A 75 10.07 14.33 4.63
C PHE A 75 8.67 14.78 4.16
N ALA A 76 8.49 16.09 3.88
CA ALA A 76 7.18 16.62 3.47
C ALA A 76 6.61 15.93 2.22
N LEU A 77 7.44 15.61 1.22
CA LEU A 77 7.05 14.84 0.04
C LEU A 77 6.97 13.33 0.31
N GLY A 78 7.60 12.85 1.40
CA GLY A 78 7.58 11.45 1.83
C GLY A 78 8.04 10.48 0.75
N ILE A 79 7.29 9.40 0.60
CA ILE A 79 7.54 8.32 -0.37
C ILE A 79 6.69 8.50 -1.64
N MET A 80 5.83 9.53 -1.72
CA MET A 80 4.90 9.72 -2.85
C MET A 80 5.61 9.81 -4.20
N PRO A 81 6.74 10.55 -4.37
CA PRO A 81 7.47 10.57 -5.64
C PRO A 81 7.97 9.19 -6.08
N TYR A 82 8.39 8.36 -5.13
CA TYR A 82 8.81 6.99 -5.41
C TYR A 82 7.64 6.11 -5.85
N ILE A 83 6.47 6.23 -5.21
CA ILE A 83 5.27 5.51 -5.62
C ILE A 83 4.90 5.88 -7.05
N SER A 84 4.86 7.17 -7.36
CA SER A 84 4.58 7.67 -8.72
C SER A 84 5.59 7.13 -9.74
N ALA A 85 6.89 7.15 -9.42
CA ALA A 85 7.94 6.59 -10.27
C ALA A 85 7.77 5.09 -10.48
N SER A 86 7.48 4.33 -9.42
CA SER A 86 7.25 2.89 -9.49
C SER A 86 6.05 2.54 -10.38
N ILE A 87 4.96 3.31 -10.25
CA ILE A 87 3.77 3.19 -11.09
C ILE A 87 4.13 3.39 -12.57
N VAL A 88 4.81 4.50 -12.87
CA VAL A 88 5.21 4.83 -14.26
C VAL A 88 6.09 3.72 -14.83
N VAL A 89 7.10 3.24 -14.09
CA VAL A 89 7.99 2.17 -14.56
C VAL A 89 7.25 0.84 -14.77
N GLN A 90 6.29 0.50 -13.91
CA GLN A 90 5.44 -0.69 -14.08
C GLN A 90 4.56 -0.60 -15.33
N LEU A 91 3.92 0.56 -15.58
CA LEU A 91 3.13 0.79 -16.78
C LEU A 91 3.99 0.78 -18.06
N MET A 92 5.14 1.45 -18.01
CA MET A 92 6.11 1.42 -19.11
C MET A 92 6.67 0.02 -19.36
N GLY A 93 6.73 -0.83 -18.31
CA GLY A 93 7.13 -2.24 -18.42
C GLY A 93 6.20 -3.08 -19.33
N ILE A 94 4.97 -2.62 -19.59
CA ILE A 94 4.03 -3.26 -20.50
C ILE A 94 4.20 -2.72 -21.93
N ALA A 95 4.46 -1.42 -22.05
CA ALA A 95 4.54 -0.73 -23.34
C ALA A 95 5.92 -0.84 -24.00
N ILE A 96 7.00 -0.87 -23.21
CA ILE A 96 8.38 -0.81 -23.70
C ILE A 96 9.01 -2.21 -23.74
N PRO A 97 9.37 -2.76 -24.93
CA PRO A 97 9.96 -4.09 -25.06
C PRO A 97 11.24 -4.29 -24.24
N TYR A 98 12.03 -3.24 -24.06
CA TYR A 98 13.25 -3.27 -23.24
C TYR A 98 12.95 -3.60 -21.77
N LEU A 99 11.94 -2.93 -21.18
CA LEU A 99 11.54 -3.18 -19.79
C LEU A 99 10.88 -4.56 -19.63
N GLN A 100 10.14 -5.02 -20.65
CA GLN A 100 9.60 -6.39 -20.67
C GLN A 100 10.70 -7.44 -20.61
N LYS A 101 11.79 -7.25 -21.36
CA LYS A 101 12.96 -8.15 -21.31
C LYS A 101 13.57 -8.16 -19.90
N LEU A 102 13.76 -6.98 -19.28
CA LEU A 102 14.29 -6.89 -17.93
C LEU A 102 13.40 -7.60 -16.90
N GLN A 103 12.07 -7.52 -17.02
CA GLN A 103 11.15 -8.26 -16.15
C GLN A 103 11.29 -9.78 -16.28
N LYS A 104 11.65 -10.28 -17.47
CA LYS A 104 11.88 -11.70 -17.74
C LYS A 104 13.27 -12.20 -17.28
N GLU A 105 14.26 -11.31 -17.13
CA GLU A 105 15.62 -11.63 -16.69
C GLU A 105 15.74 -12.00 -15.19
N GLY A 106 14.63 -11.95 -14.44
CA GLY A 106 14.60 -12.31 -13.02
C GLY A 106 15.34 -11.32 -12.12
N ALA A 107 16.15 -11.82 -11.18
CA ALA A 107 16.79 -10.98 -10.14
C ALA A 107 17.74 -9.90 -10.69
N SER A 108 18.43 -10.17 -11.80
CA SER A 108 19.31 -9.18 -12.44
C SER A 108 18.53 -8.04 -13.08
N GLY A 109 17.46 -8.38 -13.81
CA GLY A 109 16.57 -7.40 -14.42
C GLY A 109 15.85 -6.56 -13.39
N GLN A 110 15.41 -7.16 -12.28
CA GLN A 110 14.76 -6.44 -11.19
C GLN A 110 15.67 -5.38 -10.55
N LYS A 111 16.98 -5.66 -10.42
CA LYS A 111 17.94 -4.66 -9.94
C LYS A 111 18.02 -3.44 -10.86
N LYS A 112 18.01 -3.67 -12.19
CA LYS A 112 18.03 -2.57 -13.17
C LYS A 112 16.71 -1.79 -13.16
N ILE A 113 15.55 -2.46 -13.04
CA ILE A 113 14.25 -1.82 -12.91
C ILE A 113 14.22 -0.91 -11.66
N ASN A 114 14.68 -1.41 -10.51
CA ASN A 114 14.77 -0.62 -9.28
C ASN A 114 15.68 0.60 -9.45
N GLN A 115 16.79 0.47 -10.19
CA GLN A 115 17.69 1.59 -10.48
C GLN A 115 17.01 2.65 -11.35
N ILE A 116 16.26 2.25 -12.39
CA ILE A 116 15.48 3.16 -13.23
C ILE A 116 14.44 3.89 -12.37
N THR A 117 13.74 3.16 -11.49
CA THR A 117 12.75 3.73 -10.57
C THR A 117 13.38 4.78 -9.66
N ARG A 118 14.60 4.55 -9.13
CA ARG A 118 15.32 5.53 -8.30
C ARG A 118 15.63 6.81 -9.08
N TRP A 119 16.17 6.70 -10.30
CA TRP A 119 16.45 7.85 -11.14
C TRP A 119 15.19 8.65 -11.47
N LEU A 120 14.09 7.94 -11.79
CA LEU A 120 12.82 8.58 -12.07
C LEU A 120 12.24 9.26 -10.81
N THR A 121 12.42 8.65 -9.63
CA THR A 121 12.04 9.28 -8.35
C THR A 121 12.75 10.61 -8.13
N ILE A 122 14.05 10.67 -8.39
CA ILE A 122 14.84 11.90 -8.26
C ILE A 122 14.31 12.98 -9.22
N ALA A 123 14.05 12.60 -10.48
CA ALA A 123 13.52 13.52 -11.48
C ALA A 123 12.13 14.06 -11.08
N ILE A 124 11.22 13.19 -10.64
CA ILE A 124 9.88 13.59 -10.17
C ILE A 124 9.99 14.49 -8.94
N THR A 125 10.86 14.16 -7.98
CA THR A 125 11.03 14.97 -6.76
C THR A 125 11.59 16.36 -7.09
N LEU A 126 12.54 16.47 -8.02
CA LEU A 126 13.07 17.74 -8.49
C LEU A 126 12.01 18.64 -9.14
N LEU A 127 11.00 18.05 -9.77
CA LEU A 127 9.87 18.80 -10.33
C LEU A 127 8.84 19.18 -9.26
N GLN A 128 8.60 18.30 -8.26
CA GLN A 128 7.57 18.52 -7.24
C GLN A 128 8.05 19.42 -6.10
N ALA A 129 9.33 19.36 -5.71
CA ALA A 129 9.85 20.12 -4.56
C ALA A 129 9.74 21.65 -4.74
N PRO A 130 10.09 22.26 -5.90
CA PRO A 130 9.85 23.67 -6.12
C PRO A 130 8.37 24.05 -6.04
N GLY A 131 7.49 23.22 -6.60
CA GLY A 131 6.04 23.42 -6.55
C GLY A 131 5.50 23.40 -5.13
N TYR A 132 5.99 22.49 -4.29
CA TYR A 132 5.64 22.42 -2.87
C TYR A 132 6.05 23.70 -2.13
N ILE A 133 7.30 24.14 -2.27
CA ILE A 133 7.80 25.35 -1.60
C ILE A 133 7.03 26.60 -2.07
N ALA A 134 6.76 26.71 -3.37
CA ALA A 134 5.98 27.81 -3.93
C ALA A 134 4.53 27.83 -3.46
N SER A 135 3.95 26.67 -3.08
CA SER A 135 2.59 26.57 -2.58
C SER A 135 2.45 26.90 -1.09
N LEU A 136 3.53 26.89 -0.29
CA LEU A 136 3.48 27.12 1.15
C LEU A 136 2.82 28.45 1.55
N PRO A 137 3.11 29.61 0.92
CA PRO A 137 2.43 30.86 1.22
C PRO A 137 0.93 30.82 0.89
N ALA A 138 0.55 30.16 -0.21
CA ALA A 138 -0.85 30.00 -0.61
C ALA A 138 -1.66 29.09 0.35
N LEU A 139 -0.97 28.23 1.07
CA LEU A 139 -1.53 27.31 2.07
C LEU A 139 -1.66 27.93 3.47
N GLY A 140 -1.38 29.22 3.62
CA GLY A 140 -1.61 29.97 4.86
C GLY A 140 -0.37 30.17 5.73
N ILE A 141 0.84 29.93 5.19
CA ILE A 141 2.07 30.28 5.90
C ILE A 141 2.39 31.74 5.62
N PRO A 142 2.45 32.62 6.64
CA PRO A 142 2.80 34.01 6.45
C PRO A 142 4.26 34.15 6.01
N GLN A 143 4.57 35.20 5.24
CA GLN A 143 5.94 35.45 4.79
C GLN A 143 6.92 35.65 5.95
N SER A 144 6.45 36.11 7.11
CA SER A 144 7.24 36.20 8.35
C SER A 144 7.76 34.88 8.89
N ALA A 145 7.15 33.74 8.50
CA ALA A 145 7.60 32.42 8.89
C ALA A 145 8.91 31.99 8.18
N PHE A 146 9.29 32.67 7.11
CA PHE A 146 10.53 32.37 6.39
C PHE A 146 11.68 33.17 7.02
N LEU A 147 12.39 32.62 7.99
CA LEU A 147 13.48 33.27 8.76
C LEU A 147 14.64 33.71 7.87
N LEU A 148 14.91 33.01 6.78
CA LEU A 148 15.96 33.34 5.80
C LEU A 148 15.45 34.20 4.64
N GLY A 149 14.20 34.69 4.70
CA GLY A 149 13.52 35.30 3.58
C GLY A 149 13.24 34.33 2.43
N SER A 150 12.34 34.69 1.51
CA SER A 150 12.01 33.89 0.31
C SER A 150 13.05 34.10 -0.83
N GLY A 151 14.33 34.15 -0.50
CA GLY A 151 15.42 34.38 -1.47
C GLY A 151 15.80 33.10 -2.24
N PRO A 152 16.57 33.21 -3.35
CA PRO A 152 16.99 32.10 -4.18
C PRO A 152 17.77 31.03 -3.39
N LEU A 153 18.51 31.45 -2.37
CA LEU A 153 19.31 30.57 -1.51
C LEU A 153 18.42 29.67 -0.66
N PHE A 154 17.34 30.21 -0.09
CA PHE A 154 16.32 29.42 0.63
C PHE A 154 15.65 28.40 -0.29
N TYR A 155 15.26 28.80 -1.52
CA TYR A 155 14.66 27.89 -2.49
C TYR A 155 15.60 26.73 -2.84
N PHE A 156 16.85 27.03 -3.17
CA PHE A 156 17.83 26.00 -3.54
C PHE A 156 18.13 25.03 -2.38
N SER A 157 18.33 25.57 -1.17
CA SER A 157 18.58 24.73 0.01
C SER A 157 17.38 23.86 0.35
N SER A 158 16.16 24.40 0.34
CA SER A 158 14.93 23.68 0.65
C SER A 158 14.64 22.59 -0.37
N VAL A 159 14.81 22.88 -1.68
CA VAL A 159 14.68 21.86 -2.74
C VAL A 159 15.69 20.73 -2.52
N SER A 160 16.96 21.05 -2.25
CA SER A 160 18.00 20.06 -2.01
C SER A 160 17.70 19.17 -0.79
N ILE A 161 17.18 19.78 0.28
CA ILE A 161 16.78 19.05 1.50
C ILE A 161 15.61 18.12 1.20
N LEU A 162 14.57 18.57 0.50
CA LEU A 162 13.41 17.76 0.16
C LEU A 162 13.79 16.57 -0.75
N VAL A 163 14.64 16.80 -1.74
CA VAL A 163 15.15 15.73 -2.62
C VAL A 163 15.94 14.70 -1.81
N THR A 164 16.85 15.16 -0.97
CA THR A 164 17.65 14.29 -0.10
C THR A 164 16.75 13.53 0.89
N GLY A 165 15.75 14.18 1.48
CA GLY A 165 14.78 13.57 2.36
C GLY A 165 13.98 12.46 1.69
N THR A 166 13.50 12.68 0.47
CA THR A 166 12.77 11.67 -0.31
C THR A 166 13.68 10.47 -0.65
N ILE A 167 14.92 10.70 -1.08
CA ILE A 167 15.89 9.65 -1.37
C ILE A 167 16.20 8.85 -0.11
N PHE A 168 16.36 9.52 1.03
CA PHE A 168 16.60 8.87 2.30
C PHE A 168 15.39 8.04 2.77
N ALA A 169 14.17 8.54 2.64
CA ALA A 169 12.95 7.78 2.94
C ALA A 169 12.83 6.54 2.04
N MET A 170 13.13 6.65 0.75
CA MET A 170 13.18 5.53 -0.19
C MET A 170 14.23 4.49 0.26
N TRP A 171 15.45 4.94 0.61
CA TRP A 171 16.51 4.07 1.10
C TRP A 171 16.12 3.34 2.40
N LEU A 172 15.44 4.02 3.33
CA LEU A 172 14.89 3.39 4.54
C LEU A 172 13.91 2.27 4.18
N GLY A 173 12.99 2.52 3.24
CA GLY A 173 12.05 1.51 2.76
C GLY A 173 12.72 0.28 2.15
N GLU A 174 13.73 0.49 1.31
CA GLU A 174 14.54 -0.59 0.73
C GLU A 174 15.29 -1.38 1.80
N LYS A 175 15.90 -0.69 2.78
CA LYS A 175 16.62 -1.35 3.90
C LYS A 175 15.69 -2.19 4.77
N ILE A 176 14.46 -1.73 5.03
CA ILE A 176 13.45 -2.52 5.74
C ILE A 176 13.10 -3.76 4.93
N THR A 177 12.90 -3.64 3.62
CA THR A 177 12.57 -4.77 2.74
C THR A 177 13.69 -5.80 2.71
N ASP A 178 14.96 -5.37 2.64
CA ASP A 178 16.13 -6.26 2.54
C ASP A 178 16.47 -6.94 3.86
N LYS A 179 16.50 -6.17 4.96
CA LYS A 179 17.02 -6.64 6.26
C LYS A 179 15.95 -6.77 7.34
N GLY A 180 14.78 -6.23 7.13
CA GLY A 180 13.67 -6.24 8.06
C GLY A 180 12.62 -7.31 7.72
N ILE A 181 11.38 -6.99 8.06
CA ILE A 181 10.18 -7.81 7.80
C ILE A 181 9.20 -6.98 6.99
N GLY A 182 8.53 -7.62 6.04
CA GLY A 182 7.51 -6.98 5.22
C GLY A 182 8.06 -6.15 4.07
N ASN A 183 7.16 -5.49 3.35
CA ASN A 183 7.51 -4.49 2.35
C ASN A 183 7.76 -3.16 3.07
N GLY A 184 9.02 -2.70 3.10
CA GLY A 184 9.43 -1.54 3.86
C GLY A 184 8.72 -0.25 3.43
N ILE A 185 8.47 -0.07 2.14
CA ILE A 185 7.78 1.11 1.61
C ILE A 185 6.33 1.14 2.11
N SER A 186 5.64 0.01 2.01
CA SER A 186 4.27 -0.13 2.52
C SER A 186 4.18 0.07 4.03
N LEU A 187 5.18 -0.41 4.78
CA LEU A 187 5.28 -0.21 6.24
C LEU A 187 5.49 1.27 6.59
N LEU A 188 6.32 2.00 5.85
CA LEU A 188 6.52 3.44 6.07
C LEU A 188 5.21 4.23 5.85
N ILE A 189 4.44 3.89 4.81
CA ILE A 189 3.14 4.49 4.56
C ILE A 189 2.16 4.14 5.69
N MET A 190 2.09 2.87 6.07
CA MET A 190 1.22 2.41 7.16
C MET A 190 1.50 3.14 8.48
N VAL A 191 2.77 3.28 8.86
CA VAL A 191 3.18 4.00 10.07
C VAL A 191 2.84 5.48 9.98
N GLY A 192 2.95 6.10 8.78
CA GLY A 192 2.47 7.45 8.54
C GLY A 192 0.98 7.60 8.83
N ILE A 193 0.17 6.70 8.28
CA ILE A 193 -1.29 6.69 8.47
C ILE A 193 -1.65 6.49 9.95
N ILE A 194 -1.10 5.45 10.60
CA ILE A 194 -1.38 5.12 12.00
C ILE A 194 -1.01 6.29 12.93
N ALA A 195 0.05 7.01 12.64
CA ALA A 195 0.50 8.11 13.50
C ALA A 195 -0.46 9.30 13.57
N ARG A 196 -1.29 9.52 12.57
CA ARG A 196 -2.31 10.58 12.56
C ARG A 196 -3.67 10.12 13.11
N MET A 197 -3.90 8.82 13.17
CA MET A 197 -5.17 8.26 13.61
C MET A 197 -5.57 8.71 15.03
N PRO A 198 -4.68 8.70 16.07
CA PRO A 198 -5.07 9.13 17.40
C PRO A 198 -5.48 10.60 17.48
N SER A 199 -4.75 11.49 16.80
CA SER A 199 -5.06 12.93 16.80
C SER A 199 -6.40 13.22 16.08
N ALA A 200 -6.66 12.56 14.95
CA ALA A 200 -7.92 12.70 14.24
C ALA A 200 -9.11 12.16 15.06
N PHE A 201 -8.93 11.05 15.77
CA PHE A 201 -9.95 10.51 16.66
C PHE A 201 -10.24 11.43 17.83
N ILE A 202 -9.20 11.94 18.54
CA ILE A 202 -9.36 12.87 19.67
C ILE A 202 -10.08 14.14 19.23
N GLN A 203 -9.71 14.70 18.08
CA GLN A 203 -10.34 15.90 17.53
C GLN A 203 -11.82 15.68 17.19
N ASN A 204 -12.14 14.54 16.54
CA ASN A 204 -13.55 14.19 16.27
C ASN A 204 -14.34 13.97 17.56
N ALA A 205 -13.74 13.26 18.54
CA ALA A 205 -14.37 13.02 19.84
C ALA A 205 -14.62 14.33 20.62
N ALA A 206 -13.67 15.28 20.60
CA ALA A 206 -13.85 16.60 21.24
C ALA A 206 -15.03 17.36 20.61
N ASN A 207 -15.10 17.43 19.27
CA ASN A 207 -16.21 18.09 18.55
C ASN A 207 -17.58 17.45 18.87
N ARG A 208 -17.63 16.11 19.01
CA ARG A 208 -18.86 15.39 19.37
C ARG A 208 -19.27 15.61 20.83
N LEU A 209 -18.31 15.73 21.74
CA LEU A 209 -18.56 16.03 23.16
C LEU A 209 -19.12 17.44 23.34
N GLU A 210 -18.54 18.43 22.67
CA GLU A 210 -19.07 19.81 22.65
C GLU A 210 -20.50 19.89 22.10
N GLY A 211 -20.82 19.07 21.09
CA GLY A 211 -22.17 18.95 20.52
C GLY A 211 -23.15 18.09 21.32
N ASN A 212 -22.76 17.56 22.50
CA ASN A 212 -23.54 16.64 23.34
C ASN A 212 -24.00 15.34 22.65
N ASN A 213 -23.27 14.88 21.62
CA ASN A 213 -23.61 13.74 20.75
C ASN A 213 -22.71 12.50 21.04
N VAL A 214 -22.52 12.16 22.32
CA VAL A 214 -21.64 11.05 22.76
C VAL A 214 -22.05 9.70 22.15
N MET A 215 -23.36 9.48 21.95
CA MET A 215 -23.88 8.24 21.37
C MET A 215 -23.37 8.02 19.94
N LEU A 216 -23.13 9.08 19.17
CA LEU A 216 -22.62 8.98 17.82
C LEU A 216 -21.17 8.47 17.79
N ILE A 217 -20.34 8.79 18.79
CA ILE A 217 -18.96 8.28 18.88
C ILE A 217 -18.96 6.75 18.99
N LEU A 218 -19.84 6.20 19.83
CA LEU A 218 -19.96 4.75 19.97
C LEU A 218 -20.39 4.09 18.65
N PHE A 219 -21.33 4.71 17.97
CA PHE A 219 -21.85 4.21 16.67
C PHE A 219 -20.76 4.27 15.59
N GLU A 220 -19.98 5.36 15.54
CA GLU A 220 -18.82 5.51 14.66
C GLU A 220 -17.78 4.41 14.90
N LEU A 221 -17.45 4.10 16.15
CA LEU A 221 -16.51 3.03 16.49
C LEU A 221 -17.00 1.65 16.07
N VAL A 222 -18.30 1.35 16.25
CA VAL A 222 -18.88 0.06 15.81
C VAL A 222 -18.80 -0.06 14.29
N ILE A 223 -19.18 0.98 13.54
CA ILE A 223 -19.08 1.00 12.08
C ILE A 223 -17.63 0.82 11.63
N TRP A 224 -16.71 1.56 12.24
CA TRP A 224 -15.28 1.46 11.93
C TRP A 224 -14.76 0.04 12.11
N PHE A 225 -15.12 -0.63 13.23
CA PHE A 225 -14.75 -2.02 13.47
C PHE A 225 -15.33 -2.99 12.43
N VAL A 226 -16.59 -2.80 12.04
CA VAL A 226 -17.25 -3.62 11.00
C VAL A 226 -16.53 -3.48 9.65
N ILE A 227 -16.11 -2.27 9.29
CA ILE A 227 -15.39 -2.04 8.03
C ILE A 227 -14.01 -2.68 8.05
N ILE A 228 -13.31 -2.61 9.19
CA ILE A 228 -12.03 -3.32 9.34
C ILE A 228 -12.22 -4.82 9.13
N LEU A 229 -13.25 -5.42 9.74
CA LEU A 229 -13.56 -6.83 9.52
C LEU A 229 -13.86 -7.14 8.05
N ALA A 230 -14.64 -6.30 7.39
CA ALA A 230 -14.93 -6.44 5.96
C ALA A 230 -13.65 -6.35 5.10
N ALA A 231 -12.75 -5.41 5.41
CA ALA A 231 -11.46 -5.28 4.73
C ALA A 231 -10.56 -6.51 4.96
N ILE A 232 -10.51 -7.05 6.19
CA ILE A 232 -9.77 -8.28 6.50
C ILE A 232 -10.33 -9.46 5.70
N LEU A 233 -11.65 -9.62 5.65
CA LEU A 233 -12.30 -10.68 4.87
C LEU A 233 -11.94 -10.58 3.39
N LEU A 234 -11.94 -9.37 2.81
CA LEU A 234 -11.54 -9.15 1.42
C LEU A 234 -10.10 -9.58 1.15
N VAL A 235 -9.16 -9.16 2.01
CA VAL A 235 -7.72 -9.44 1.82
C VAL A 235 -7.41 -10.92 2.06
N MET A 236 -8.12 -11.59 2.97
CA MET A 236 -7.92 -12.99 3.30
C MET A 236 -8.71 -13.95 2.41
N ALA A 237 -9.67 -13.46 1.63
CA ALA A 237 -10.51 -14.30 0.78
C ALA A 237 -9.70 -14.98 -0.32
N VAL A 238 -9.77 -16.33 -0.37
CA VAL A 238 -9.01 -17.16 -1.30
C VAL A 238 -9.89 -18.21 -1.94
N ARG A 239 -9.86 -18.33 -3.27
CA ARG A 239 -10.44 -19.43 -4.04
C ARG A 239 -9.43 -20.55 -4.16
N LYS A 240 -9.75 -21.74 -3.65
CA LYS A 240 -8.89 -22.92 -3.74
C LYS A 240 -9.24 -23.74 -4.99
N ILE A 241 -8.27 -23.93 -5.90
CA ILE A 241 -8.42 -24.80 -7.07
C ILE A 241 -7.72 -26.11 -6.78
N ALA A 242 -8.45 -27.23 -6.92
CA ALA A 242 -7.90 -28.55 -6.71
C ALA A 242 -6.96 -28.95 -7.86
N VAL A 243 -5.77 -29.41 -7.53
CA VAL A 243 -4.77 -29.92 -8.46
C VAL A 243 -4.34 -31.31 -8.00
N GLN A 244 -4.17 -32.23 -8.95
CA GLN A 244 -3.62 -33.54 -8.71
C GLN A 244 -2.26 -33.68 -9.37
N TYR A 245 -1.31 -34.30 -8.64
CA TYR A 245 0.00 -34.62 -9.18
C TYR A 245 0.08 -36.11 -9.48
N ALA A 246 0.57 -36.45 -10.67
CA ALA A 246 0.87 -37.84 -11.04
C ALA A 246 2.05 -38.34 -10.19
N ARG A 247 1.80 -39.33 -9.33
CA ARG A 247 2.86 -39.94 -8.52
C ARG A 247 3.48 -41.08 -9.31
N ARG A 248 4.81 -41.01 -9.56
CA ARG A 248 5.56 -42.17 -9.99
C ARG A 248 5.64 -43.14 -8.83
N THR A 249 4.91 -44.23 -8.85
CA THR A 249 5.13 -45.39 -7.98
C THR A 249 6.45 -46.01 -8.35
N ALA A 250 7.47 -45.85 -7.53
CA ALA A 250 8.67 -46.69 -7.64
C ALA A 250 8.24 -48.14 -7.32
N SER A 251 8.47 -48.99 -8.28
CA SER A 251 8.18 -50.42 -8.29
C SER A 251 8.55 -51.12 -6.96
N GLY A 252 7.68 -51.92 -6.38
CA GLY A 252 8.09 -53.03 -5.56
C GLY A 252 7.46 -53.24 -4.19
N SER A 253 6.40 -52.56 -3.76
CA SER A 253 5.73 -52.93 -2.52
C SER A 253 4.25 -53.09 -2.74
N TYR A 254 3.75 -54.36 -2.56
CA TYR A 254 2.35 -54.77 -2.56
C TYR A 254 1.68 -54.28 -1.27
N GLU A 255 1.76 -53.04 -0.92
CA GLU A 255 0.96 -52.50 0.17
C GLU A 255 -0.29 -51.81 -0.38
N LYS A 256 -1.42 -52.37 -0.07
CA LYS A 256 -2.78 -52.08 -0.50
C LYS A 256 -3.33 -50.71 -0.09
N ASN A 257 -2.48 -49.79 0.34
CA ASN A 257 -2.81 -48.41 0.62
C ASN A 257 -2.17 -47.50 -0.43
N VAL A 258 -2.60 -47.66 -1.70
CA VAL A 258 -2.37 -46.61 -2.71
C VAL A 258 -3.22 -45.42 -2.29
N MET A 259 -2.64 -44.56 -1.47
CA MET A 259 -3.21 -43.24 -1.24
C MET A 259 -3.38 -42.57 -2.60
N ALA A 260 -4.61 -42.38 -3.01
CA ALA A 260 -4.98 -41.59 -4.17
C ALA A 260 -4.14 -40.30 -4.16
N GLY A 261 -3.53 -39.98 -5.28
CA GLY A 261 -2.55 -38.89 -5.38
C GLY A 261 -2.98 -37.67 -4.58
N SER A 262 -2.06 -37.17 -3.75
CA SER A 262 -2.30 -36.06 -2.84
C SER A 262 -2.97 -34.91 -3.57
N ARG A 263 -4.23 -34.62 -3.26
CA ARG A 263 -4.93 -33.44 -3.77
C ARG A 263 -4.31 -32.22 -3.11
N GLN A 264 -3.68 -31.38 -3.91
CA GLN A 264 -3.18 -30.08 -3.50
C GLN A 264 -4.13 -29.00 -4.02
N TYR A 265 -4.06 -27.83 -3.41
CA TYR A 265 -4.90 -26.71 -3.79
C TYR A 265 -4.01 -25.51 -4.15
N ILE A 266 -4.30 -24.89 -5.29
CA ILE A 266 -3.72 -23.59 -5.65
C ILE A 266 -4.61 -22.51 -5.03
N PRO A 267 -4.09 -21.70 -4.09
CA PRO A 267 -4.86 -20.61 -3.52
C PRO A 267 -4.82 -19.40 -4.46
N LEU A 268 -5.94 -19.03 -5.06
CA LEU A 268 -6.09 -17.77 -5.80
C LEU A 268 -6.72 -16.73 -4.87
N LYS A 269 -6.00 -15.65 -4.59
CA LYS A 269 -6.50 -14.55 -3.76
C LYS A 269 -7.59 -13.78 -4.52
N LEU A 270 -8.68 -13.43 -3.84
CA LEU A 270 -9.75 -12.59 -4.39
C LEU A 270 -9.21 -11.20 -4.76
N ASN A 271 -8.38 -10.65 -3.89
CA ASN A 271 -7.62 -9.42 -4.14
C ASN A 271 -6.15 -9.78 -4.41
N ALA A 272 -5.88 -10.33 -5.60
CA ALA A 272 -4.52 -10.69 -6.00
C ALA A 272 -3.65 -9.46 -6.28
N SER A 273 -4.27 -8.36 -6.68
CA SER A 273 -3.62 -7.07 -6.96
C SER A 273 -3.25 -6.29 -5.69
N GLY A 274 -3.75 -6.68 -4.51
CA GLY A 274 -3.52 -5.99 -3.24
C GLY A 274 -4.08 -4.57 -3.22
N VAL A 275 -3.34 -3.64 -2.67
CA VAL A 275 -3.73 -2.22 -2.57
C VAL A 275 -3.27 -1.35 -3.74
N MET A 276 -2.51 -1.92 -4.67
CA MET A 276 -1.94 -1.16 -5.80
C MET A 276 -2.99 -0.48 -6.68
N PRO A 277 -4.11 -1.13 -7.08
CA PRO A 277 -5.15 -0.48 -7.90
C PRO A 277 -5.69 0.81 -7.31
N ILE A 278 -5.83 0.86 -5.98
CA ILE A 278 -6.34 2.04 -5.29
C ILE A 278 -5.33 3.17 -5.35
N ILE A 279 -4.04 2.86 -5.15
CA ILE A 279 -2.96 3.84 -5.23
C ILE A 279 -2.87 4.43 -6.64
N PHE A 280 -3.03 3.58 -7.69
CA PHE A 280 -3.08 4.03 -9.07
C PHE A 280 -4.30 4.94 -9.35
N ALA A 281 -5.48 4.51 -8.93
CA ALA A 281 -6.69 5.31 -9.07
C ALA A 281 -6.53 6.67 -8.39
N GLN A 282 -5.98 6.68 -7.17
CA GLN A 282 -5.70 7.89 -6.41
C GLN A 282 -4.73 8.83 -7.14
N ALA A 283 -3.64 8.30 -7.69
CA ALA A 283 -2.66 9.09 -8.43
C ALA A 283 -3.28 9.76 -9.67
N ILE A 284 -4.18 9.09 -10.36
CA ILE A 284 -4.87 9.65 -11.53
C ILE A 284 -5.92 10.69 -11.12
N MET A 285 -6.56 10.53 -9.96
CA MET A 285 -7.55 11.50 -9.47
C MET A 285 -6.96 12.89 -9.16
N PHE A 286 -5.62 13.01 -9.02
CA PHE A 286 -4.98 14.33 -8.95
C PHE A 286 -5.01 15.09 -10.27
N VAL A 287 -5.05 14.38 -11.40
CA VAL A 287 -4.96 14.99 -12.74
C VAL A 287 -6.13 15.91 -13.06
N PRO A 288 -7.41 15.51 -12.88
CA PRO A 288 -8.56 16.40 -13.11
C PRO A 288 -8.52 17.67 -12.26
N SER A 289 -8.16 17.52 -10.97
CA SER A 289 -8.06 18.67 -10.06
C SER A 289 -6.95 19.63 -10.47
N TRP A 290 -5.79 19.10 -10.91
CA TRP A 290 -4.66 19.91 -11.37
C TRP A 290 -4.96 20.62 -12.71
N ILE A 291 -5.60 19.92 -13.66
CA ILE A 291 -6.01 20.49 -14.96
C ILE A 291 -7.06 21.59 -14.75
N GLY A 292 -8.06 21.36 -13.89
CA GLY A 292 -9.08 22.35 -13.58
C GLY A 292 -8.55 23.62 -12.92
N GLY A 293 -7.46 23.49 -12.12
CA GLY A 293 -6.77 24.61 -11.49
C GLY A 293 -5.72 25.32 -12.38
N SER A 294 -5.41 24.75 -13.56
CA SER A 294 -4.40 25.32 -14.45
C SER A 294 -4.87 26.64 -15.10
N SER A 295 -3.92 27.57 -15.32
CA SER A 295 -4.22 28.86 -15.95
C SER A 295 -4.81 28.74 -17.36
N PHE A 296 -4.66 27.60 -18.01
CA PHE A 296 -5.16 27.32 -19.35
C PHE A 296 -6.68 27.07 -19.40
N LEU A 297 -7.27 26.52 -18.33
CA LEU A 297 -8.69 26.14 -18.24
C LEU A 297 -9.44 26.88 -17.14
N LYS A 298 -8.75 27.71 -16.36
CA LYS A 298 -9.35 28.41 -15.20
C LYS A 298 -10.54 29.30 -15.55
N ASP A 299 -10.52 29.92 -16.75
CA ASP A 299 -11.57 30.79 -17.26
C ASP A 299 -12.62 30.05 -18.12
N SER A 300 -12.46 28.72 -18.29
CA SER A 300 -13.39 27.89 -19.02
C SER A 300 -14.46 27.30 -18.08
N THR A 301 -15.71 27.22 -18.56
CA THR A 301 -16.82 26.53 -17.86
C THR A 301 -16.46 25.09 -17.46
N VAL A 302 -15.67 24.40 -18.29
CA VAL A 302 -15.20 23.03 -18.04
C VAL A 302 -14.20 23.00 -16.90
N GLY A 303 -13.25 23.95 -16.87
CA GLY A 303 -12.26 24.04 -15.80
C GLY A 303 -12.89 24.35 -14.45
N ALA A 304 -13.84 25.30 -14.41
CA ALA A 304 -14.59 25.64 -13.21
C ALA A 304 -15.44 24.43 -12.70
N TRP A 305 -16.08 23.71 -13.62
CA TRP A 305 -16.84 22.50 -13.28
C TRP A 305 -15.93 21.39 -12.75
N MET A 306 -14.77 21.16 -13.37
CA MET A 306 -13.79 20.17 -12.90
C MET A 306 -13.28 20.54 -11.50
N GLN A 307 -12.91 21.78 -11.28
CA GLN A 307 -12.43 22.23 -9.99
C GLN A 307 -13.50 22.10 -8.90
N ALA A 308 -14.73 22.49 -9.17
CA ALA A 308 -15.83 22.39 -8.21
C ALA A 308 -16.16 20.95 -7.82
N ASN A 309 -16.07 19.99 -8.76
CA ASN A 309 -16.50 18.61 -8.53
C ASN A 309 -15.37 17.65 -8.13
N TYR A 310 -14.10 17.95 -8.43
CA TYR A 310 -12.96 17.08 -8.15
C TYR A 310 -12.05 17.59 -7.03
N SER A 311 -12.28 18.80 -6.50
CA SER A 311 -11.52 19.28 -5.32
C SER A 311 -12.05 18.68 -4.01
N ASP A 312 -13.33 18.30 -3.97
CA ASP A 312 -13.93 17.66 -2.80
C ASP A 312 -13.80 16.14 -2.88
N LEU A 313 -13.00 15.55 -1.98
CA LEU A 313 -12.81 14.09 -1.86
C LEU A 313 -14.12 13.33 -1.58
N PHE A 314 -15.09 13.99 -0.96
CA PHE A 314 -16.37 13.39 -0.59
C PHE A 314 -17.49 13.74 -1.58
N GLY A 315 -17.16 14.45 -2.66
CA GLY A 315 -18.05 14.80 -3.75
C GLY A 315 -18.56 13.57 -4.51
N PHE A 316 -19.78 13.64 -5.06
CA PHE A 316 -20.38 12.53 -5.80
C PHE A 316 -19.56 12.15 -7.04
N TRP A 317 -19.20 13.11 -7.89
CA TRP A 317 -18.45 12.86 -9.12
C TRP A 317 -17.05 12.32 -8.87
N TYR A 318 -16.38 12.85 -7.83
CA TYR A 318 -15.09 12.31 -7.40
C TYR A 318 -15.19 10.83 -7.06
N ASN A 319 -16.13 10.45 -6.21
CA ASN A 319 -16.27 9.07 -5.72
C ASN A 319 -16.72 8.09 -6.81
N VAL A 320 -17.62 8.50 -7.71
CA VAL A 320 -18.03 7.66 -8.85
C VAL A 320 -16.87 7.40 -9.79
N THR A 321 -16.10 8.43 -10.16
CA THR A 321 -14.93 8.28 -11.02
C THR A 321 -13.85 7.44 -10.33
N PHE A 322 -13.62 7.66 -9.03
CA PHE A 322 -12.67 6.91 -8.23
C PHE A 322 -13.03 5.42 -8.16
N ALA A 323 -14.30 5.08 -7.89
CA ALA A 323 -14.78 3.70 -7.88
C ALA A 323 -14.57 3.02 -9.24
N LEU A 324 -14.91 3.70 -10.33
CA LEU A 324 -14.73 3.18 -11.69
C LEU A 324 -13.26 2.92 -12.00
N LEU A 325 -12.38 3.87 -11.67
CA LEU A 325 -10.94 3.71 -11.84
C LEU A 325 -10.40 2.52 -11.02
N ILE A 326 -10.84 2.34 -9.78
CA ILE A 326 -10.45 1.20 -8.94
C ILE A 326 -10.83 -0.12 -9.63
N ILE A 327 -12.04 -0.24 -10.16
CA ILE A 327 -12.49 -1.45 -10.86
C ILE A 327 -11.60 -1.71 -12.08
N VAL A 328 -11.39 -0.71 -12.93
CA VAL A 328 -10.56 -0.84 -14.14
C VAL A 328 -9.13 -1.23 -13.79
N PHE A 329 -8.51 -0.54 -12.81
CA PHE A 329 -7.14 -0.86 -12.41
C PHE A 329 -7.02 -2.20 -11.69
N THR A 330 -8.05 -2.66 -10.98
CA THR A 330 -8.03 -3.99 -10.37
C THR A 330 -7.96 -5.08 -11.44
N TYR A 331 -8.76 -4.97 -12.49
CA TYR A 331 -8.69 -5.90 -13.62
C TYR A 331 -7.33 -5.83 -14.32
N PHE A 332 -6.89 -4.65 -14.64
CA PHE A 332 -5.62 -4.41 -15.31
C PHE A 332 -4.44 -4.97 -14.51
N TYR A 333 -4.38 -4.65 -13.22
CA TYR A 333 -3.28 -5.08 -12.37
C TYR A 333 -3.32 -6.58 -12.05
N THR A 334 -4.50 -7.16 -11.92
CA THR A 334 -4.65 -8.60 -11.73
C THR A 334 -4.15 -9.38 -12.94
N ALA A 335 -4.46 -8.93 -14.15
CA ALA A 335 -3.97 -9.55 -15.40
C ALA A 335 -2.43 -9.54 -15.50
N ILE A 336 -1.77 -8.53 -14.95
CA ILE A 336 -0.30 -8.42 -14.96
C ILE A 336 0.33 -9.27 -13.85
N THR A 337 -0.26 -9.23 -12.65
CA THR A 337 0.33 -9.85 -11.45
C THR A 337 0.17 -11.36 -11.44
N VAL A 338 -0.90 -11.89 -12.01
CA VAL A 338 -1.18 -13.33 -12.06
C VAL A 338 -0.96 -13.87 -13.49
N PRO A 339 0.25 -14.34 -13.81
CA PRO A 339 0.55 -14.88 -15.14
C PRO A 339 -0.01 -16.30 -15.28
N THR A 340 -1.27 -16.45 -15.66
CA THR A 340 -1.99 -17.73 -15.80
C THR A 340 -1.29 -18.70 -16.74
N ASN A 341 -0.70 -18.21 -17.84
CA ASN A 341 0.08 -19.01 -18.79
C ASN A 341 1.29 -19.67 -18.12
N LYS A 342 2.06 -18.89 -17.34
CA LYS A 342 3.23 -19.41 -16.63
C LYS A 342 2.84 -20.42 -15.56
N MET A 343 1.75 -20.16 -14.83
CA MET A 343 1.22 -21.10 -13.84
C MET A 343 0.80 -22.43 -14.46
N ALA A 344 0.14 -22.41 -15.64
CA ALA A 344 -0.26 -23.61 -16.35
C ALA A 344 0.95 -24.40 -16.87
N ASP A 345 2.00 -23.72 -17.38
CA ASP A 345 3.25 -24.35 -17.81
C ASP A 345 4.02 -24.96 -16.64
N ASP A 346 4.11 -24.28 -15.50
CA ASP A 346 4.77 -24.79 -14.29
C ASP A 346 4.04 -26.03 -13.74
N LEU A 347 2.69 -26.03 -13.75
CA LEU A 347 1.89 -27.21 -13.43
C LEU A 347 2.19 -28.37 -14.37
N LYS A 348 2.20 -28.13 -15.68
CA LYS A 348 2.50 -29.15 -16.69
C LYS A 348 3.90 -29.75 -16.48
N ARG A 349 4.90 -28.90 -16.23
CA ARG A 349 6.30 -29.34 -15.98
C ARG A 349 6.44 -30.16 -14.70
N SER A 350 5.69 -29.83 -13.66
CA SER A 350 5.68 -30.55 -12.38
C SER A 350 4.80 -31.81 -12.37
N GLY A 351 4.15 -32.15 -13.51
CA GLY A 351 3.26 -33.30 -13.62
C GLY A 351 1.92 -33.10 -12.90
N GLY A 352 1.57 -31.85 -12.60
CA GLY A 352 0.28 -31.47 -12.01
C GLY A 352 -0.77 -31.22 -13.08
N PHE A 353 -2.01 -31.55 -12.79
CA PHE A 353 -3.15 -31.25 -13.65
C PHE A 353 -4.40 -30.92 -12.82
N VAL A 354 -5.28 -30.13 -13.41
CA VAL A 354 -6.59 -29.84 -12.86
C VAL A 354 -7.54 -30.95 -13.31
N PRO A 355 -8.25 -31.62 -12.39
CA PRO A 355 -9.17 -32.71 -12.76
C PRO A 355 -10.21 -32.24 -13.80
N GLY A 356 -10.32 -32.97 -14.89
CA GLY A 356 -11.25 -32.68 -15.99
C GLY A 356 -10.76 -31.69 -17.04
N ILE A 357 -9.53 -31.17 -16.93
CA ILE A 357 -8.96 -30.19 -17.87
C ILE A 357 -7.60 -30.67 -18.38
N ARG A 358 -7.36 -30.50 -19.69
CA ARG A 358 -6.07 -30.90 -20.29
C ARG A 358 -4.95 -29.97 -19.84
N PRO A 359 -3.76 -30.53 -19.48
CA PRO A 359 -2.59 -29.74 -19.11
C PRO A 359 -2.09 -28.86 -20.28
N GLY A 360 -1.82 -27.60 -20.03
CA GLY A 360 -1.31 -26.63 -21.03
C GLY A 360 -2.27 -25.46 -21.23
N SER A 361 -2.57 -25.13 -22.50
CA SER A 361 -3.39 -23.96 -22.86
C SER A 361 -4.79 -23.98 -22.26
N GLU A 362 -5.46 -25.15 -22.27
CA GLU A 362 -6.80 -25.29 -21.66
C GLU A 362 -6.78 -25.01 -20.14
N THR A 363 -5.72 -25.42 -19.45
CA THR A 363 -5.52 -25.08 -18.02
C THR A 363 -5.32 -23.59 -17.84
N SER A 364 -4.57 -22.92 -18.72
CA SER A 364 -4.38 -21.47 -18.68
C SER A 364 -5.69 -20.72 -18.89
N GLU A 365 -6.47 -21.08 -19.89
CA GLU A 365 -7.79 -20.48 -20.15
C GLU A 365 -8.77 -20.68 -18.97
N TYR A 366 -8.75 -21.86 -18.37
CA TYR A 366 -9.56 -22.13 -17.17
C TYR A 366 -9.16 -21.26 -15.97
N LEU A 367 -7.85 -21.13 -15.72
CA LEU A 367 -7.33 -20.27 -14.65
C LEU A 367 -7.69 -18.80 -14.92
N ASP A 368 -7.57 -18.35 -16.17
CA ASP A 368 -7.90 -16.98 -16.55
C ASP A 368 -9.38 -16.66 -16.39
N LYS A 369 -10.25 -17.61 -16.80
CA LYS A 369 -11.70 -17.50 -16.60
C LYS A 369 -12.06 -17.40 -15.11
N ILE A 370 -11.45 -18.25 -14.25
CA ILE A 370 -11.68 -18.16 -12.80
C ILE A 370 -11.17 -16.84 -12.25
N MET A 371 -9.96 -16.41 -12.65
CA MET A 371 -9.41 -15.13 -12.20
C MET A 371 -10.31 -13.96 -12.56
N SER A 372 -10.80 -13.91 -13.79
CA SER A 372 -11.74 -12.87 -14.23
C SER A 372 -13.05 -12.89 -13.42
N GLN A 373 -13.60 -14.08 -13.14
CA GLN A 373 -14.81 -14.22 -12.34
C GLN A 373 -14.65 -13.80 -10.88
N ILE A 374 -13.51 -14.06 -10.24
CA ILE A 374 -13.27 -13.64 -8.85
C ILE A 374 -12.82 -12.17 -8.75
N THR A 375 -12.18 -11.63 -9.79
CA THR A 375 -11.76 -10.23 -9.81
C THR A 375 -12.95 -9.27 -9.81
N LEU A 376 -14.06 -9.61 -10.48
CA LEU A 376 -15.24 -8.75 -10.52
C LEU A 376 -15.83 -8.46 -9.12
N PRO A 377 -16.26 -9.44 -8.31
CA PRO A 377 -16.75 -9.17 -6.97
C PRO A 377 -15.68 -8.56 -6.08
N GLY A 378 -14.40 -8.97 -6.24
CA GLY A 378 -13.28 -8.39 -5.52
C GLY A 378 -13.11 -6.89 -5.79
N SER A 379 -13.16 -6.47 -7.05
CA SER A 379 -13.02 -5.06 -7.45
C SER A 379 -14.19 -4.19 -6.98
N ILE A 380 -15.42 -4.70 -7.07
CA ILE A 380 -16.61 -4.00 -6.59
C ILE A 380 -16.54 -3.80 -5.08
N PHE A 381 -16.19 -4.84 -4.33
CA PHE A 381 -16.07 -4.76 -2.88
C PHE A 381 -14.94 -3.81 -2.44
N LEU A 382 -13.83 -3.83 -3.17
CA LEU A 382 -12.69 -2.93 -2.98
C LEU A 382 -13.10 -1.47 -3.25
N ALA A 383 -13.86 -1.21 -4.31
CA ALA A 383 -14.38 0.11 -4.64
C ALA A 383 -15.38 0.60 -3.59
N LEU A 384 -16.26 -0.27 -3.07
CA LEU A 384 -17.21 0.06 -2.01
C LEU A 384 -16.48 0.51 -0.73
N ILE A 385 -15.46 -0.25 -0.27
CA ILE A 385 -14.66 0.15 0.90
C ILE A 385 -13.93 1.46 0.64
N ALA A 386 -13.43 1.67 -0.58
CA ALA A 386 -12.70 2.89 -0.94
C ALA A 386 -13.56 4.16 -0.92
N VAL A 387 -14.82 4.04 -1.32
CA VAL A 387 -15.78 5.16 -1.37
C VAL A 387 -16.54 5.34 -0.05
N PHE A 388 -16.49 4.37 0.85
CA PHE A 388 -17.23 4.36 2.10
C PHE A 388 -17.07 5.62 2.97
N PRO A 389 -15.87 6.24 3.09
CA PRO A 389 -15.70 7.49 3.82
C PRO A 389 -16.65 8.61 3.37
N ALA A 390 -16.94 8.70 2.07
CA ALA A 390 -17.85 9.71 1.55
C ALA A 390 -19.30 9.52 2.03
N PHE A 391 -19.73 8.28 2.19
CA PHE A 391 -21.04 7.98 2.76
C PHE A 391 -21.11 8.36 4.24
N ILE A 392 -20.06 8.05 5.02
CA ILE A 392 -20.00 8.36 6.45
C ILE A 392 -20.04 9.88 6.70
N VAL A 393 -19.26 10.65 5.94
CA VAL A 393 -19.26 12.11 6.05
C VAL A 393 -20.64 12.69 5.78
N LYS A 394 -21.33 12.21 4.74
CA LYS A 394 -22.66 12.73 4.36
C LYS A 394 -23.80 12.29 5.29
N LEU A 395 -23.71 11.06 5.86
CA LEU A 395 -24.79 10.52 6.69
C LEU A 395 -24.66 10.92 8.15
N MET A 396 -23.44 11.02 8.67
CA MET A 396 -23.17 11.19 10.10
C MET A 396 -22.47 12.50 10.44
N ASP A 397 -22.18 13.33 9.43
CA ASP A 397 -21.44 14.59 9.59
C ASP A 397 -20.14 14.42 10.40
N VAL A 398 -19.38 13.37 10.07
CA VAL A 398 -18.12 13.04 10.68
C VAL A 398 -17.05 14.01 10.20
N GLN A 399 -16.15 14.42 11.10
CA GLN A 399 -15.04 15.27 10.73
C GLN A 399 -14.18 14.62 9.61
N GLN A 400 -13.84 15.38 8.57
CA GLN A 400 -13.16 14.88 7.38
C GLN A 400 -11.86 14.16 7.69
N GLY A 401 -11.08 14.65 8.65
CA GLY A 401 -9.83 14.04 9.10
C GLY A 401 -10.00 12.62 9.67
N TRP A 402 -11.06 12.39 10.44
CA TRP A 402 -11.39 11.08 10.99
C TRP A 402 -12.06 10.18 9.94
N ALA A 403 -12.86 10.74 9.05
CA ALA A 403 -13.54 10.00 8.00
C ALA A 403 -12.59 9.24 7.08
N LEU A 404 -11.37 9.76 6.83
CA LEU A 404 -10.35 9.08 6.02
C LEU A 404 -9.91 7.71 6.60
N PHE A 405 -10.18 7.44 7.88
CA PHE A 405 -9.85 6.17 8.53
C PHE A 405 -10.99 5.14 8.49
N PHE A 406 -12.20 5.53 8.05
CA PHE A 406 -13.34 4.60 7.88
C PHE A 406 -13.24 3.75 6.61
N GLY A 407 -12.32 4.02 5.73
CA GLY A 407 -12.20 3.30 4.47
C GLY A 407 -11.14 3.93 3.59
N GLY A 408 -11.40 3.93 2.30
CA GLY A 408 -10.49 4.50 1.33
C GLY A 408 -9.15 3.80 1.28
N THR A 409 -8.16 4.51 0.79
CA THR A 409 -6.79 4.02 0.66
C THR A 409 -6.13 3.76 2.00
N SER A 410 -6.39 4.60 3.01
CA SER A 410 -5.72 4.53 4.31
C SER A 410 -6.00 3.23 5.05
N LEU A 411 -7.27 2.86 5.18
CA LEU A 411 -7.67 1.63 5.89
C LEU A 411 -7.20 0.39 5.13
N LEU A 412 -7.35 0.36 3.81
CA LEU A 412 -6.98 -0.80 3.00
C LEU A 412 -5.46 -1.02 2.98
N ILE A 413 -4.65 0.05 2.95
CA ILE A 413 -3.20 -0.05 3.09
C ILE A 413 -2.84 -0.59 4.48
N MET A 414 -3.45 -0.04 5.54
CA MET A 414 -3.18 -0.46 6.91
C MET A 414 -3.48 -1.96 7.10
N VAL A 415 -4.66 -2.42 6.69
CA VAL A 415 -5.08 -3.83 6.81
C VAL A 415 -4.22 -4.73 5.92
N GLY A 416 -4.01 -4.35 4.65
CA GLY A 416 -3.24 -5.14 3.70
C GLY A 416 -1.79 -5.35 4.16
N VAL A 417 -1.11 -4.28 4.55
CA VAL A 417 0.27 -4.35 5.02
C VAL A 417 0.40 -5.13 6.33
N ALA A 418 -0.55 -4.96 7.27
CA ALA A 418 -0.56 -5.72 8.51
C ALA A 418 -0.70 -7.23 8.25
N ILE A 419 -1.62 -7.63 7.36
CA ILE A 419 -1.83 -9.04 7.01
C ILE A 419 -0.61 -9.61 6.27
N ASP A 420 -0.05 -8.90 5.29
CA ASP A 420 1.13 -9.36 4.56
C ASP A 420 2.34 -9.53 5.48
N THR A 421 2.55 -8.58 6.39
CA THR A 421 3.63 -8.67 7.39
C THR A 421 3.41 -9.85 8.33
N MET A 422 2.18 -10.08 8.80
CA MET A 422 1.83 -11.21 9.66
C MET A 422 2.01 -12.55 8.94
N GLN A 423 1.65 -12.64 7.66
CA GLN A 423 1.89 -13.84 6.84
C GLN A 423 3.38 -14.15 6.71
N GLN A 424 4.23 -13.13 6.51
CA GLN A 424 5.69 -13.31 6.47
C GLN A 424 6.23 -13.80 7.81
N VAL A 425 5.83 -13.20 8.93
CA VAL A 425 6.22 -13.66 10.29
C VAL A 425 5.83 -15.13 10.49
N ASN A 426 4.60 -15.50 10.12
CA ASN A 426 4.13 -16.88 10.22
C ASN A 426 4.95 -17.85 9.34
N SER A 427 5.35 -17.44 8.14
CA SER A 427 6.21 -18.25 7.26
C SER A 427 7.58 -18.52 7.89
N TYR A 428 8.19 -17.52 8.53
CA TYR A 428 9.46 -17.71 9.28
C TYR A 428 9.30 -18.67 10.45
N LEU A 429 8.17 -18.59 11.19
CA LEU A 429 7.86 -19.50 12.30
C LEU A 429 7.71 -20.94 11.83
N LEU A 430 6.99 -21.17 10.73
CA LEU A 430 6.76 -22.50 10.16
C LEU A 430 8.05 -23.14 9.65
N ASN A 431 8.86 -22.41 8.88
CA ASN A 431 10.09 -22.94 8.32
C ASN A 431 11.04 -23.46 9.42
N ARG A 432 11.16 -22.73 10.52
CA ARG A 432 12.03 -23.17 11.62
C ARG A 432 11.47 -24.32 12.46
N HIS A 433 10.16 -24.48 12.50
CA HIS A 433 9.56 -25.65 13.13
C HIS A 433 9.93 -26.95 12.38
N TYR A 434 9.97 -26.88 11.05
CA TYR A 434 10.41 -28.00 10.21
C TYR A 434 11.91 -28.29 10.36
N ASP A 435 12.77 -27.29 10.46
CA ASP A 435 14.22 -27.46 10.69
C ASP A 435 14.50 -28.12 12.04
N GLY A 436 13.72 -27.80 13.08
CA GLY A 436 13.81 -28.44 14.39
C GLY A 436 13.48 -29.94 14.34
N LEU A 437 12.44 -30.32 13.60
CA LEU A 437 12.05 -31.71 13.40
C LEU A 437 13.08 -32.51 12.60
N MET A 438 13.69 -31.90 11.59
CA MET A 438 14.73 -32.54 10.77
C MET A 438 16.03 -32.78 11.57
N LYS A 439 16.43 -31.86 12.45
CA LYS A 439 17.59 -32.02 13.33
C LYS A 439 17.37 -33.14 14.37
N THR A 440 16.17 -33.24 14.92
CA THR A 440 15.81 -34.30 15.88
C THR A 440 15.80 -35.69 15.22
N GLY A 441 15.36 -35.78 13.95
CA GLY A 441 15.39 -37.01 13.17
C GLY A 441 16.80 -37.49 12.81
N LYS A 442 17.77 -36.58 12.63
CA LYS A 442 19.17 -36.91 12.32
C LYS A 442 19.89 -37.45 13.55
N ASN A 443 19.57 -36.96 14.74
CA ASN A 443 20.16 -37.48 15.99
C ASN A 443 19.58 -38.87 16.39
N ARG A 444 18.38 -39.24 15.98
CA ARG A 444 17.84 -40.60 16.17
C ARG A 444 18.49 -41.66 15.29
N LYS A 445 18.97 -41.29 14.08
CA LYS A 445 19.72 -42.21 13.20
C LYS A 445 21.18 -42.38 13.57
N ALA A 446 21.74 -41.53 14.43
CA ALA A 446 23.10 -41.65 14.95
C ALA A 446 23.19 -42.49 16.24
N LEU A 447 22.04 -42.86 16.81
CA LEU A 447 21.90 -43.69 18.05
C LEU A 447 21.29 -45.06 17.77
N ALA A 448 21.02 -45.43 16.53
CA ALA A 448 20.66 -46.77 16.05
C ALA A 448 21.72 -47.28 15.09
#